data_6db0230538d496bd28dcb14c74e4e7ea
#
_entry.id   6db0230538d496bd28dcb14c74e4e7ea
#
_cell.length_a   1.000
_cell.length_b   1.000
_cell.length_c   1.000
_cell.angle_alpha   90.00
_cell.angle_beta   90.00
_cell.angle_gamma   90.00
#
_symmetry.space_group_name_H-M   'P 1'
#
loop_
_entity.id
_entity.type
_entity.pdbx_description
1 polymer ?
#
loop_
_entity_poly.entity_id
_entity_poly.type
_entity_poly.pdbx_seq_one_letter_code
_entity_poly.pdbx_strand_id
1 'polypeptide(L)'
;MQNMRHSFLGIMIICTVSIIFCLVSTFLLYQTKEKVSTAYKHPYTVSNTAREIHSRALDTKFFYRKLLSSETSDKKKLALIIHERFLKMNMDRDKIKKKYLGPEKDIERLFDATDAFHNALLEGLSY
;
A
#
# COMPACT_ATOMS: atom_id res chain seq x y z
N MET A 1 -45.43 20.39 -46.57
CA MET A 1 -45.48 20.28 -45.09
C MET A 1 -45.08 18.88 -44.53
N GLN A 2 -45.34 17.80 -45.21
CA GLN A 2 -45.02 16.44 -44.74
C GLN A 2 -43.50 16.17 -44.59
N ASN A 3 -42.69 16.64 -45.53
CA ASN A 3 -41.22 16.46 -45.48
C ASN A 3 -40.54 17.16 -44.30
N MET A 4 -41.06 18.32 -43.87
CA MET A 4 -40.50 19.03 -42.71
C MET A 4 -40.72 18.28 -41.39
N ARG A 5 -41.87 17.58 -41.25
CA ARG A 5 -42.18 16.79 -40.04
C ARG A 5 -41.25 15.57 -39.91
N HIS A 6 -40.92 14.91 -41.04
CA HIS A 6 -39.98 13.76 -41.05
C HIS A 6 -38.55 14.19 -40.73
N SER A 7 -38.09 15.33 -41.28
CA SER A 7 -36.76 15.88 -40.92
C SER A 7 -36.66 16.28 -39.45
N PHE A 8 -37.69 16.87 -38.88
CA PHE A 8 -37.72 17.24 -37.48
C PHE A 8 -37.69 16.02 -36.57
N LEU A 9 -38.46 14.95 -36.88
CA LEU A 9 -38.47 13.70 -36.16
C LEU A 9 -37.08 13.04 -36.23
N GLY A 10 -36.42 13.04 -37.39
CA GLY A 10 -35.06 12.51 -37.54
C GLY A 10 -34.03 13.21 -36.64
N ILE A 11 -34.08 14.54 -36.60
CA ILE A 11 -33.19 15.34 -35.75
C ILE A 11 -33.45 15.03 -34.27
N MET A 12 -34.70 14.95 -33.84
CA MET A 12 -35.05 14.61 -32.46
C MET A 12 -34.50 13.22 -32.04
N ILE A 13 -34.61 12.23 -32.88
CA ILE A 13 -34.09 10.88 -32.63
C ILE A 13 -32.56 10.91 -32.48
N ILE A 14 -31.85 11.62 -33.40
CA ILE A 14 -30.39 11.72 -33.33
C ILE A 14 -29.94 12.41 -32.04
N CYS A 15 -30.62 13.52 -31.65
CA CYS A 15 -30.32 14.23 -30.41
C CYS A 15 -30.53 13.34 -29.18
N THR A 16 -31.64 12.58 -29.15
CA THR A 16 -31.94 11.69 -28.02
C THR A 16 -30.90 10.56 -27.90
N VAL A 17 -30.53 9.93 -29.00
CA VAL A 17 -29.49 8.89 -29.03
C VAL A 17 -28.13 9.45 -28.58
N SER A 18 -27.76 10.66 -29.05
CA SER A 18 -26.52 11.32 -28.63
C SER A 18 -26.48 11.60 -27.13
N ILE A 19 -27.59 12.07 -26.55
CA ILE A 19 -27.68 12.33 -25.10
C ILE A 19 -27.50 11.03 -24.32
N ILE A 20 -28.19 9.95 -24.72
CA ILE A 20 -28.05 8.64 -24.08
C ILE A 20 -26.61 8.14 -24.15
N PHE A 21 -25.98 8.26 -25.32
CA PHE A 21 -24.59 7.85 -25.50
C PHE A 21 -23.63 8.64 -24.61
N CYS A 22 -23.80 9.95 -24.48
CA CYS A 22 -23.01 10.79 -23.57
C CYS A 22 -23.18 10.37 -22.11
N LEU A 23 -24.40 10.09 -21.68
CA LEU A 23 -24.65 9.64 -20.30
C LEU A 23 -23.99 8.29 -20.01
N VAL A 24 -24.13 7.32 -20.90
CA VAL A 24 -23.51 6.00 -20.77
C VAL A 24 -21.98 6.11 -20.76
N SER A 25 -21.41 6.90 -21.66
CA SER A 25 -19.96 7.12 -21.73
C SER A 25 -19.41 7.76 -20.46
N THR A 26 -20.11 8.76 -19.93
CA THR A 26 -19.71 9.42 -18.68
C THR A 26 -19.78 8.46 -17.49
N PHE A 27 -20.80 7.63 -17.42
CA PHE A 27 -20.94 6.61 -16.38
C PHE A 27 -19.82 5.56 -16.45
N LEU A 28 -19.49 5.07 -17.64
CA LEU A 28 -18.39 4.12 -17.85
C LEU A 28 -17.03 4.72 -17.50
N LEU A 29 -16.80 5.99 -17.86
CA LEU A 29 -15.57 6.70 -17.48
C LEU A 29 -15.46 6.84 -15.95
N TYR A 30 -16.55 7.13 -15.26
CA TYR A 30 -16.55 7.24 -13.81
C TYR A 30 -16.21 5.90 -13.15
N GLN A 31 -16.84 4.80 -13.57
CA GLN A 31 -16.50 3.45 -13.07
C GLN A 31 -15.05 3.06 -13.35
N THR A 32 -14.55 3.38 -14.55
CA THR A 32 -13.16 3.08 -14.93
C THR A 32 -12.19 3.86 -14.07
N LYS A 33 -12.44 5.15 -13.82
CA LYS A 33 -11.60 5.99 -12.96
C LYS A 33 -11.47 5.41 -11.54
N GLU A 34 -12.54 4.92 -10.97
CA GLU A 34 -12.55 4.33 -9.64
C GLU A 34 -11.72 3.03 -9.59
N LYS A 35 -11.93 2.13 -10.55
CA LYS A 35 -11.14 0.88 -10.68
C LYS A 35 -9.67 1.13 -10.91
N VAL A 36 -9.32 2.07 -11.79
CA VAL A 36 -7.94 2.47 -12.09
C VAL A 36 -7.28 3.09 -10.86
N SER A 37 -7.97 4.00 -10.16
CA SER A 37 -7.45 4.60 -8.93
C SER A 37 -7.13 3.55 -7.86
N THR A 38 -7.98 2.55 -7.71
CA THR A 38 -7.77 1.45 -6.77
C THR A 38 -6.60 0.58 -7.20
N ALA A 39 -6.52 0.23 -8.50
CA ALA A 39 -5.45 -0.59 -9.05
C ALA A 39 -4.05 0.05 -8.93
N TYR A 40 -3.95 1.38 -9.00
CA TYR A 40 -2.67 2.09 -8.84
C TYR A 40 -2.32 2.40 -7.38
N LYS A 41 -3.29 2.74 -6.54
CA LYS A 41 -3.03 3.08 -5.13
C LYS A 41 -2.55 1.88 -4.30
N HIS A 42 -3.08 0.69 -4.56
CA HIS A 42 -2.73 -0.52 -3.78
C HIS A 42 -1.27 -0.96 -3.96
N PRO A 43 -0.76 -1.18 -5.18
CA PRO A 43 0.63 -1.60 -5.37
C PRO A 43 1.62 -0.55 -4.87
N TYR A 44 1.34 0.72 -5.07
CA TYR A 44 2.20 1.82 -4.61
C TYR A 44 2.29 1.86 -3.08
N THR A 45 1.15 1.74 -2.38
CA THR A 45 1.15 1.72 -0.91
C THR A 45 1.90 0.51 -0.37
N VAL A 46 1.67 -0.68 -0.93
CA VAL A 46 2.34 -1.92 -0.50
C VAL A 46 3.84 -1.83 -0.74
N SER A 47 4.27 -1.39 -1.93
CA SER A 47 5.68 -1.25 -2.27
C SER A 47 6.41 -0.25 -1.37
N ASN A 48 5.79 0.91 -1.09
CA ASN A 48 6.39 1.89 -0.20
C ASN A 48 6.46 1.38 1.24
N THR A 49 5.39 0.74 1.74
CA THR A 49 5.41 0.18 3.10
C THR A 49 6.44 -0.94 3.23
N ALA A 50 6.62 -1.78 2.21
CA ALA A 50 7.67 -2.79 2.20
C ALA A 50 9.08 -2.17 2.22
N ARG A 51 9.31 -1.08 1.48
CA ARG A 51 10.56 -0.31 1.56
C ARG A 51 10.80 0.30 2.93
N GLU A 52 9.74 0.81 3.58
CA GLU A 52 9.84 1.32 4.96
C GLU A 52 10.24 0.23 5.94
N ILE A 53 9.65 -0.97 5.85
CA ILE A 53 10.04 -2.12 6.68
C ILE A 53 11.52 -2.45 6.45
N HIS A 54 11.96 -2.55 5.19
CA HIS A 54 13.36 -2.82 4.86
C HIS A 54 14.31 -1.75 5.43
N SER A 55 14.00 -0.47 5.23
CA SER A 55 14.79 0.63 5.78
C SER A 55 14.89 0.58 7.31
N ARG A 56 13.77 0.32 7.99
CA ARG A 56 13.73 0.18 9.46
C ARG A 56 14.55 -1.02 9.94
N ALA A 57 14.54 -2.12 9.21
CA ALA A 57 15.36 -3.29 9.53
C ALA A 57 16.86 -2.97 9.43
N LEU A 58 17.29 -2.24 8.39
CA LEU A 58 18.67 -1.78 8.25
C LEU A 58 19.08 -0.81 9.37
N ASP A 59 18.23 0.16 9.69
CA ASP A 59 18.45 1.08 10.80
C ASP A 59 18.56 0.34 12.13
N THR A 60 17.67 -0.62 12.37
CA THR A 60 17.68 -1.44 13.59
C THR A 60 18.99 -2.23 13.70
N LYS A 61 19.48 -2.82 12.59
CA LYS A 61 20.77 -3.49 12.54
C LYS A 61 21.93 -2.55 12.90
N PHE A 62 21.88 -1.30 12.42
CA PHE A 62 22.88 -0.28 12.75
C PHE A 62 22.86 0.06 14.25
N PHE A 63 21.69 0.35 14.81
CA PHE A 63 21.55 0.65 16.24
C PHE A 63 21.92 -0.53 17.13
N TYR A 64 21.64 -1.76 16.69
CA TYR A 64 22.05 -2.97 17.39
C TYR A 64 23.57 -3.11 17.47
N ARG A 65 24.28 -2.91 16.35
CA ARG A 65 25.76 -2.90 16.35
C ARG A 65 26.31 -1.83 17.28
N LYS A 66 25.71 -0.64 17.28
CA LYS A 66 26.08 0.43 18.18
C LYS A 66 25.81 0.06 19.64
N LEU A 67 24.73 -0.62 19.94
CA LEU A 67 24.40 -1.13 21.28
C LEU A 67 25.48 -2.08 21.80
N LEU A 68 25.97 -2.99 20.96
CA LEU A 68 27.02 -3.95 21.33
C LEU A 68 28.36 -3.26 21.63
N SER A 69 28.66 -2.15 20.97
CA SER A 69 29.91 -1.40 21.14
C SER A 69 29.85 -0.24 22.13
N SER A 70 28.67 0.04 22.71
CA SER A 70 28.46 1.22 23.59
C SER A 70 28.71 0.93 25.06
N GLU A 71 29.06 1.97 25.80
CA GLU A 71 29.10 1.93 27.25
C GLU A 71 27.72 1.80 27.88
N THR A 72 27.67 1.38 29.14
CA THR A 72 26.44 0.98 29.84
C THR A 72 25.36 2.06 29.89
N SER A 73 25.74 3.35 29.92
CA SER A 73 24.79 4.49 30.00
C SER A 73 23.95 4.65 28.73
N ASP A 74 24.52 4.37 27.56
CA ASP A 74 23.84 4.54 26.26
C ASP A 74 23.03 3.30 25.86
N LYS A 75 23.30 2.14 26.44
CA LYS A 75 22.63 0.87 26.12
C LYS A 75 21.12 0.95 26.32
N LYS A 76 20.66 1.51 27.42
CA LYS A 76 19.23 1.66 27.71
C LYS A 76 18.49 2.51 26.67
N LYS A 77 19.12 3.63 26.25
CA LYS A 77 18.56 4.51 25.22
C LYS A 77 18.52 3.83 23.85
N LEU A 78 19.57 3.11 23.48
CA LEU A 78 19.64 2.38 22.22
C LEU A 78 18.64 1.22 22.16
N ALA A 79 18.47 0.47 23.27
CA ALA A 79 17.47 -0.58 23.37
C ALA A 79 16.04 -0.03 23.20
N LEU A 80 15.73 1.14 23.75
CA LEU A 80 14.45 1.80 23.57
C LEU A 80 14.20 2.19 22.10
N ILE A 81 15.21 2.72 21.41
CA ILE A 81 15.12 3.05 19.98
C ILE A 81 14.86 1.79 19.15
N ILE A 82 15.56 0.70 19.45
CA ILE A 82 15.36 -0.59 18.75
C ILE A 82 13.93 -1.07 18.95
N HIS A 83 13.42 -1.05 20.18
CA HIS A 83 12.05 -1.46 20.50
C HIS A 83 11.01 -0.61 19.75
N GLU A 84 11.16 0.72 19.71
CA GLU A 84 10.27 1.61 18.97
C GLU A 84 10.27 1.30 17.47
N ARG A 85 11.42 0.95 16.88
CA ARG A 85 11.54 0.55 15.47
C ARG A 85 10.75 -0.73 15.19
N PHE A 86 10.82 -1.73 16.08
CA PHE A 86 10.02 -2.95 15.93
C PHE A 86 8.53 -2.70 16.02
N LEU A 87 8.06 -1.86 16.94
CA LEU A 87 6.65 -1.49 17.00
C LEU A 87 6.17 -0.86 15.69
N LYS A 88 6.95 0.05 15.11
CA LYS A 88 6.63 0.65 13.81
C LYS A 88 6.64 -0.36 12.67
N MET A 89 7.57 -1.32 12.66
CA MET A 89 7.58 -2.40 11.67
C MET A 89 6.32 -3.27 11.76
N ASN A 90 5.86 -3.61 12.97
CA ASN A 90 4.63 -4.36 13.14
C ASN A 90 3.40 -3.59 12.64
N MET A 91 3.31 -2.29 12.89
CA MET A 91 2.25 -1.44 12.32
C MET A 91 2.28 -1.42 10.79
N ASP A 92 3.46 -1.40 10.19
CA ASP A 92 3.62 -1.44 8.73
C ASP A 92 3.26 -2.82 8.15
N ARG A 93 3.56 -3.92 8.86
CA ARG A 93 3.08 -5.28 8.53
C ARG A 93 1.55 -5.32 8.46
N ASP A 94 0.85 -4.76 9.44
CA ASP A 94 -0.60 -4.72 9.47
C ASP A 94 -1.19 -3.90 8.31
N LYS A 95 -0.53 -2.80 7.93
CA LYS A 95 -0.92 -2.03 6.73
C LYS A 95 -0.79 -2.85 5.45
N ILE A 96 0.31 -3.60 5.30
CA ILE A 96 0.51 -4.48 4.14
C ILE A 96 -0.57 -5.54 4.13
N LYS A 97 -0.80 -6.25 5.23
CA LYS A 97 -1.81 -7.32 5.33
C LYS A 97 -3.20 -6.85 4.90
N LYS A 98 -3.58 -5.61 5.25
CA LYS A 98 -4.89 -5.03 4.89
C LYS A 98 -5.01 -4.60 3.44
N LYS A 99 -3.89 -4.31 2.77
CA LYS A 99 -3.88 -3.69 1.43
C LYS A 99 -3.24 -4.55 0.34
N TYR A 100 -2.64 -5.66 0.70
CA TYR A 100 -2.04 -6.55 -0.28
C TYR A 100 -3.10 -7.40 -0.97
N LEU A 101 -3.07 -7.41 -2.30
CA LEU A 101 -4.02 -8.15 -3.14
C LEU A 101 -3.37 -9.36 -3.83
N GLY A 102 -2.11 -9.62 -3.54
CA GLY A 102 -1.37 -10.76 -4.07
C GLY A 102 -1.53 -12.03 -3.24
N PRO A 103 -0.76 -13.09 -3.55
CA PRO A 103 -0.81 -14.36 -2.84
C PRO A 103 -0.49 -14.20 -1.34
N GLU A 104 -1.31 -14.79 -0.48
CA GLU A 104 -1.15 -14.74 0.98
C GLU A 104 0.24 -15.24 1.43
N LYS A 105 0.78 -16.23 0.72
CA LYS A 105 2.12 -16.79 0.96
C LYS A 105 3.25 -15.75 0.92
N ASP A 106 3.10 -14.68 0.14
CA ASP A 106 4.13 -13.62 0.08
C ASP A 106 4.11 -12.76 1.35
N ILE A 107 2.91 -12.56 1.93
CA ILE A 107 2.75 -11.88 3.22
C ILE A 107 3.32 -12.74 4.35
N GLU A 108 3.04 -14.04 4.35
CA GLU A 108 3.56 -14.99 5.34
C GLU A 108 5.09 -14.97 5.32
N ARG A 109 5.71 -15.07 4.15
CA ARG A 109 7.18 -14.99 4.00
C ARG A 109 7.77 -13.69 4.54
N LEU A 110 7.10 -12.55 4.30
CA LEU A 110 7.55 -11.27 4.84
C LEU A 110 7.48 -11.26 6.36
N PHE A 111 6.43 -11.86 6.93
CA PHE A 111 6.22 -11.92 8.37
C PHE A 111 7.22 -12.85 9.03
N ASP A 112 7.43 -14.04 8.47
CA ASP A 112 8.42 -14.99 8.94
C ASP A 112 9.84 -14.40 8.93
N ALA A 113 10.20 -13.70 7.87
CA ALA A 113 11.50 -13.03 7.76
C ALA A 113 11.66 -11.92 8.82
N THR A 114 10.59 -11.16 9.10
CA THR A 114 10.60 -10.09 10.10
C THR A 114 10.71 -10.67 11.51
N ASP A 115 10.00 -11.74 11.80
CA ASP A 115 10.01 -12.42 13.09
C ASP A 115 11.34 -13.14 13.33
N ALA A 116 11.90 -13.79 12.32
CA ALA A 116 13.25 -14.38 12.38
C ALA A 116 14.32 -13.32 12.66
N PHE A 117 14.23 -12.16 12.02
CA PHE A 117 15.12 -11.03 12.30
C PHE A 117 14.99 -10.52 13.74
N HIS A 118 13.76 -10.39 14.24
CA HIS A 118 13.50 -9.99 15.64
C HIS A 118 14.11 -10.99 16.64
N ASN A 119 13.84 -12.27 16.44
CA ASN A 119 14.33 -13.32 17.33
C ASN A 119 15.88 -13.38 17.36
N ALA A 120 16.52 -13.28 16.19
CA ALA A 120 17.97 -13.23 16.12
C ALA A 120 18.59 -12.04 16.87
N LEU A 121 17.90 -10.87 16.89
CA LEU A 121 18.34 -9.71 17.67
C LEU A 121 18.15 -9.92 19.17
N LEU A 122 17.04 -10.54 19.58
CA LEU A 122 16.80 -10.85 20.99
C LEU A 122 17.81 -11.87 21.52
N GLU A 123 18.10 -12.92 20.76
CA GLU A 123 19.14 -13.90 21.13
C GLU A 123 20.49 -13.23 21.32
N GLY A 124 20.89 -12.35 20.41
CA GLY A 124 22.14 -11.61 20.52
C GLY A 124 22.20 -10.60 21.68
N LEU A 125 21.05 -10.20 22.26
CA LEU A 125 21.00 -9.35 23.46
C LEU A 125 21.05 -10.15 24.78
N SER A 126 20.84 -11.47 24.71
CA SER A 126 20.86 -12.35 25.88
C SER A 126 22.27 -12.81 26.29
N TYR A 127 23.27 -12.51 25.50
CA TYR A 127 24.70 -12.72 25.75
C TYR A 127 25.37 -11.42 26.17
#